data_24a2dd6bc76dc2e474ea15cc1999f293
#
_entry.id   24a2dd6bc76dc2e474ea15cc1999f293
#
_cell.length_a   1.000
_cell.length_b   1.000
_cell.length_c   1.000
_cell.angle_alpha   90.00
_cell.angle_beta   90.00
_cell.angle_gamma   90.00
#
_symmetry.space_group_name_H-M   'P 1'
#
loop_
_entity.id
_entity.type
_entity.pdbx_description
1 polymer ?
#
loop_
_entity_poly.entity_id
_entity_poly.type
_entity_poly.pdbx_seq_one_letter_code
_entity_poly.pdbx_strand_id
1 'polypeptide(L)'
;MANTGQASNYKQGYSSQTVATQQIRTVESEAAFLLPYIKRTDCILDVGCGPGTITTGFVKYASEGRTIGIDISANVLGRANAVADDAGIPREGPGCIIFEEGNVLEGLAFSDNTFDIVFCAHTFGYMPPPDMPLKALKEMRRVLKPGGILATRDTVEQHFYPRSVDLDRLWVGNFRRAVLKGDTKADLSPPVMPALFRRAGFDTDGGKVRIGTGSTVFSGADTRRWLSKRAESQLQPGDPLYRSWLEAGITEDEIHETLLASRKWAETEDAWYAALQCEMLAWK
;
A
#
# COMPACT_ATOMS: atom_id res chain seq x y z
N MET A 1 -22.83 11.37 17.94
CA MET A 1 -23.16 9.96 17.71
C MET A 1 -21.86 9.25 17.46
N ALA A 2 -21.50 8.29 18.30
CA ALA A 2 -20.23 7.60 18.23
C ALA A 2 -20.21 6.73 16.97
N ASN A 3 -19.20 6.97 16.15
CA ASN A 3 -18.88 6.15 14.97
C ASN A 3 -18.54 4.74 15.47
N THR A 4 -19.44 3.78 15.24
CA THR A 4 -19.21 2.37 15.55
C THR A 4 -18.11 1.89 14.61
N GLY A 5 -16.89 1.77 15.16
CA GLY A 5 -15.70 1.44 14.42
C GLY A 5 -15.84 0.15 13.63
N GLN A 6 -16.00 0.29 12.32
CA GLN A 6 -15.67 -0.78 11.40
C GLN A 6 -14.20 -1.14 11.60
N ALA A 7 -13.94 -2.40 11.91
CA ALA A 7 -12.58 -2.88 12.14
C ALA A 7 -11.78 -2.76 10.83
N SER A 8 -10.99 -1.71 10.71
CA SER A 8 -10.04 -1.53 9.61
C SER A 8 -9.08 -2.72 9.57
N ASN A 9 -8.92 -3.35 8.40
CA ASN A 9 -7.90 -4.38 8.19
C ASN A 9 -6.49 -3.80 8.07
N TYR A 10 -6.37 -2.48 7.95
CA TYR A 10 -5.08 -1.79 7.94
C TYR A 10 -4.51 -1.72 9.37
N LYS A 11 -3.49 -2.52 9.63
CA LYS A 11 -2.90 -2.71 10.97
C LYS A 11 -1.72 -1.78 11.27
N GLN A 12 -1.18 -1.04 10.31
CA GLN A 12 -0.03 -0.16 10.55
C GLN A 12 -0.36 1.19 11.22
N GLY A 13 -1.65 1.50 11.39
CA GLY A 13 -2.07 2.75 12.01
C GLY A 13 -1.76 3.99 11.15
N TYR A 14 -2.10 5.15 11.69
CA TYR A 14 -1.94 6.46 11.03
C TYR A 14 -1.15 7.45 11.92
N SER A 15 -0.17 6.94 12.69
CA SER A 15 0.71 7.81 13.47
C SER A 15 1.47 8.78 12.53
N SER A 16 1.91 9.91 13.06
CA SER A 16 2.67 10.89 12.25
C SER A 16 3.91 10.28 11.61
N GLN A 17 4.59 9.38 12.30
CA GLN A 17 5.76 8.65 11.81
C GLN A 17 5.39 7.67 10.69
N THR A 18 4.26 6.95 10.81
CA THR A 18 3.77 6.05 9.76
C THR A 18 3.42 6.86 8.50
N VAL A 19 2.66 7.93 8.63
CA VAL A 19 2.25 8.76 7.50
C VAL A 19 3.45 9.46 6.86
N ALA A 20 4.43 9.94 7.65
CA ALA A 20 5.66 10.52 7.10
C ALA A 20 6.40 9.54 6.17
N THR A 21 6.43 8.22 6.50
CA THR A 21 7.02 7.21 5.61
C THR A 21 6.24 6.98 4.32
N GLN A 22 4.96 7.31 4.30
CA GLN A 22 4.15 7.25 3.08
C GLN A 22 4.34 8.50 2.21
N GLN A 23 4.54 9.66 2.84
CA GLN A 23 4.67 10.95 2.15
C GLN A 23 5.93 11.10 1.29
N ILE A 24 6.98 10.30 1.50
CA ILE A 24 8.17 10.30 0.63
C ILE A 24 7.95 9.56 -0.69
N ARG A 25 6.86 8.80 -0.82
CA ARG A 25 6.53 8.07 -2.04
C ARG A 25 6.05 9.04 -3.10
N THR A 26 6.51 8.84 -4.33
CA THR A 26 6.09 9.63 -5.49
C THR A 26 5.49 8.71 -6.56
N VAL A 27 4.78 9.27 -7.50
CA VAL A 27 4.27 8.53 -8.65
C VAL A 27 5.41 7.91 -9.46
N GLU A 28 6.54 8.60 -9.54
CA GLU A 28 7.72 8.13 -10.26
C GLU A 28 8.42 6.96 -9.55
N SER A 29 8.39 6.91 -8.20
CA SER A 29 8.99 5.80 -7.46
C SER A 29 8.05 4.58 -7.35
N GLU A 30 6.74 4.81 -7.32
CA GLU A 30 5.77 3.74 -7.01
C GLU A 30 4.95 3.27 -8.21
N ALA A 31 4.87 4.06 -9.28
CA ALA A 31 4.07 3.76 -10.46
C ALA A 31 4.83 3.87 -11.78
N ALA A 32 6.19 3.92 -11.77
CA ALA A 32 7.01 4.04 -12.99
C ALA A 32 6.63 3.03 -14.07
N PHE A 33 6.28 1.80 -13.68
CA PHE A 33 5.87 0.73 -14.58
C PHE A 33 4.53 1.00 -15.28
N LEU A 34 3.68 1.85 -14.71
CA LEU A 34 2.38 2.25 -15.24
C LEU A 34 2.46 3.52 -16.11
N LEU A 35 3.36 4.46 -15.79
CA LEU A 35 3.41 5.80 -16.40
C LEU A 35 3.38 5.78 -17.93
N PRO A 36 4.07 4.86 -18.65
CA PRO A 36 4.06 4.82 -20.11
C PRO A 36 2.68 4.56 -20.76
N TYR A 37 1.70 4.09 -19.97
CA TYR A 37 0.37 3.72 -20.44
C TYR A 37 -0.68 4.79 -20.13
N ILE A 38 -0.35 5.81 -19.34
CA ILE A 38 -1.28 6.86 -18.95
C ILE A 38 -1.45 7.86 -20.10
N LYS A 39 -2.70 8.13 -20.46
CA LYS A 39 -3.07 9.17 -21.40
C LYS A 39 -3.48 10.43 -20.65
N ARG A 40 -3.27 11.59 -21.26
CA ARG A 40 -3.61 12.89 -20.65
C ARG A 40 -5.08 13.02 -20.25
N THR A 41 -5.96 12.31 -20.93
CA THR A 41 -7.43 12.34 -20.73
C THR A 41 -7.95 11.25 -19.81
N ASP A 42 -7.09 10.39 -19.25
CA ASP A 42 -7.53 9.24 -18.46
C ASP A 42 -8.18 9.69 -17.14
N CYS A 43 -9.22 8.94 -16.76
CA CYS A 43 -9.79 8.97 -15.42
C CYS A 43 -9.13 7.90 -14.58
N ILE A 44 -8.39 8.31 -13.55
CA ILE A 44 -7.58 7.42 -12.69
C ILE A 44 -8.23 7.31 -11.32
N LEU A 45 -8.36 6.07 -10.81
CA LEU A 45 -8.71 5.77 -9.43
C LEU A 45 -7.48 5.21 -8.69
N ASP A 46 -7.11 5.82 -7.57
CA ASP A 46 -6.08 5.34 -6.66
C ASP A 46 -6.74 4.76 -5.39
N VAL A 47 -6.66 3.44 -5.22
CA VAL A 47 -7.31 2.70 -4.12
C VAL A 47 -6.34 2.49 -2.96
N GLY A 48 -6.68 3.03 -1.79
CA GLY A 48 -5.78 3.09 -0.64
C GLY A 48 -4.75 4.21 -0.82
N CYS A 49 -5.20 5.38 -1.26
CA CYS A 49 -4.35 6.52 -1.63
C CYS A 49 -3.51 7.09 -0.48
N GLY A 50 -3.85 6.78 0.78
CA GLY A 50 -3.16 7.28 1.95
C GLY A 50 -3.05 8.81 1.96
N PRO A 51 -1.87 9.40 2.22
CA PRO A 51 -1.68 10.85 2.27
C PRO A 51 -1.65 11.53 0.89
N GLY A 52 -1.96 10.82 -0.19
CA GLY A 52 -2.25 11.36 -1.51
C GLY A 52 -1.04 11.79 -2.36
N THR A 53 0.20 11.53 -1.93
CA THR A 53 1.39 11.99 -2.68
C THR A 53 1.55 11.31 -4.04
N ILE A 54 1.25 10.00 -4.14
CA ILE A 54 1.23 9.27 -5.41
C ILE A 54 0.06 9.76 -6.27
N THR A 55 -1.13 9.84 -5.68
CA THR A 55 -2.36 10.31 -6.35
C THR A 55 -2.18 11.69 -6.95
N THR A 56 -1.62 12.63 -6.19
CA THR A 56 -1.30 13.99 -6.63
C THR A 56 -0.31 13.98 -7.80
N GLY A 57 0.66 13.06 -7.77
CA GLY A 57 1.62 12.89 -8.87
C GLY A 57 0.99 12.44 -10.19
N PHE A 58 -0.10 11.66 -10.18
CA PHE A 58 -0.78 11.23 -11.41
C PHE A 58 -1.35 12.38 -12.22
N VAL A 59 -1.72 13.50 -11.59
CA VAL A 59 -2.28 14.67 -12.28
C VAL A 59 -1.34 15.21 -13.35
N LYS A 60 -0.01 15.08 -13.20
CA LYS A 60 0.98 15.49 -14.21
C LYS A 60 0.81 14.70 -15.51
N TYR A 61 0.38 13.45 -15.41
CA TYR A 61 0.24 12.51 -16.54
C TYR A 61 -1.18 12.52 -17.11
N ALA A 62 -2.20 12.65 -16.25
CA ALA A 62 -3.61 12.75 -16.62
C ALA A 62 -4.11 14.21 -16.59
N SER A 63 -3.35 15.13 -17.18
CA SER A 63 -3.52 16.59 -17.07
C SER A 63 -4.80 17.15 -17.69
N GLU A 64 -5.48 16.38 -18.51
CA GLU A 64 -6.77 16.69 -19.14
C GLU A 64 -7.89 15.77 -18.63
N GLY A 65 -7.54 14.78 -17.82
CA GLY A 65 -8.44 13.82 -17.22
C GLY A 65 -8.85 14.21 -15.80
N ARG A 66 -9.05 13.19 -14.97
CA ARG A 66 -9.39 13.34 -13.55
C ARG A 66 -8.73 12.25 -12.72
N THR A 67 -8.24 12.62 -11.54
CA THR A 67 -7.69 11.66 -10.58
C THR A 67 -8.56 11.62 -9.33
N ILE A 68 -8.92 10.41 -8.87
CA ILE A 68 -9.67 10.21 -7.64
C ILE A 68 -8.85 9.31 -6.73
N GLY A 69 -8.61 9.74 -5.49
CA GLY A 69 -8.01 8.92 -4.45
C GLY A 69 -9.06 8.49 -3.44
N ILE A 70 -9.09 7.21 -3.09
CA ILE A 70 -9.94 6.72 -2.00
C ILE A 70 -9.11 6.06 -0.91
N ASP A 71 -9.53 6.28 0.34
CA ASP A 71 -8.98 5.61 1.53
C ASP A 71 -10.10 5.38 2.55
N ILE A 72 -9.90 4.40 3.43
CA ILE A 72 -10.85 4.08 4.52
C ILE A 72 -10.75 5.06 5.69
N SER A 73 -9.73 5.90 5.72
CA SER A 73 -9.42 6.82 6.82
C SER A 73 -9.67 8.28 6.44
N ALA A 74 -10.75 8.85 6.93
CA ALA A 74 -11.03 10.27 6.76
C ALA A 74 -9.88 11.18 7.25
N ASN A 75 -9.13 10.75 8.28
CA ASN A 75 -8.00 11.50 8.82
C ASN A 75 -6.85 11.61 7.81
N VAL A 76 -6.50 10.52 7.12
CA VAL A 76 -5.44 10.54 6.13
C VAL A 76 -5.85 11.31 4.87
N LEU A 77 -7.14 11.28 4.50
CA LEU A 77 -7.68 12.06 3.40
C LEU A 77 -7.60 13.59 3.65
N GLY A 78 -7.72 14.04 4.90
CA GLY A 78 -7.44 15.43 5.26
C GLY A 78 -6.02 15.87 4.88
N ARG A 79 -5.02 14.98 5.05
CA ARG A 79 -3.63 15.22 4.63
C ARG A 79 -3.48 15.16 3.11
N ALA A 80 -4.17 14.23 2.44
CA ALA A 80 -4.17 14.13 0.98
C ALA A 80 -4.73 15.41 0.34
N ASN A 81 -5.80 15.96 0.91
CA ASN A 81 -6.34 17.24 0.48
C ASN A 81 -5.32 18.38 0.65
N ALA A 82 -4.64 18.46 1.79
CA ALA A 82 -3.61 19.48 2.01
C ALA A 82 -2.47 19.38 0.99
N VAL A 83 -1.99 18.17 0.69
CA VAL A 83 -0.95 17.95 -0.34
C VAL A 83 -1.39 18.45 -1.71
N ALA A 84 -2.63 18.22 -2.11
CA ALA A 84 -3.14 18.70 -3.39
C ALA A 84 -3.38 20.21 -3.41
N ASP A 85 -3.82 20.80 -2.28
CA ASP A 85 -3.99 22.24 -2.14
C ASP A 85 -2.63 22.96 -2.20
N ASP A 86 -1.61 22.45 -1.52
CA ASP A 86 -0.23 22.97 -1.56
C ASP A 86 0.37 22.88 -2.98
N ALA A 87 -0.04 21.86 -3.76
CA ALA A 87 0.36 21.71 -5.16
C ALA A 87 -0.48 22.58 -6.13
N GLY A 88 -1.50 23.28 -5.66
CA GLY A 88 -2.37 24.14 -6.47
C GLY A 88 -3.24 23.38 -7.47
N ILE A 89 -3.58 22.11 -7.19
CA ILE A 89 -4.34 21.27 -8.12
C ILE A 89 -5.86 21.56 -7.98
N PRO A 90 -6.57 21.80 -9.10
CA PRO A 90 -7.99 22.12 -9.06
C PRO A 90 -8.83 20.93 -8.58
N ARG A 91 -9.99 21.24 -7.99
CA ARG A 91 -10.99 20.24 -7.55
C ARG A 91 -12.02 19.90 -8.62
N GLU A 92 -12.10 20.72 -9.66
CA GLU A 92 -13.04 20.59 -10.78
C GLU A 92 -12.35 20.89 -12.11
N GLY A 93 -12.93 20.38 -13.19
CA GLY A 93 -12.41 20.58 -14.54
C GLY A 93 -11.29 19.62 -14.92
N PRO A 94 -10.62 19.85 -16.07
CA PRO A 94 -9.51 19.04 -16.53
C PRO A 94 -8.33 19.07 -15.57
N GLY A 95 -7.72 17.90 -15.34
CA GLY A 95 -6.58 17.76 -14.42
C GLY A 95 -6.94 17.91 -12.94
N CYS A 96 -8.22 17.77 -12.58
CA CYS A 96 -8.66 17.87 -11.21
C CYS A 96 -8.34 16.61 -10.38
N ILE A 97 -8.30 16.81 -9.05
CA ILE A 97 -8.13 15.75 -8.08
C ILE A 97 -9.22 15.81 -7.02
N ILE A 98 -9.73 14.63 -6.63
CA ILE A 98 -10.73 14.47 -5.59
C ILE A 98 -10.27 13.36 -4.64
N PHE A 99 -10.50 13.54 -3.33
CA PHE A 99 -10.27 12.50 -2.33
C PHE A 99 -11.58 12.19 -1.60
N GLU A 100 -11.93 10.89 -1.56
CA GLU A 100 -13.19 10.41 -0.99
C GLU A 100 -12.95 9.24 -0.04
N GLU A 101 -13.76 9.14 1.02
CA GLU A 101 -13.77 7.96 1.89
C GLU A 101 -14.39 6.78 1.14
N GLY A 102 -13.69 5.63 1.13
CA GLY A 102 -14.18 4.45 0.44
C GLY A 102 -13.46 3.18 0.87
N ASN A 103 -14.22 2.08 0.95
CA ASN A 103 -13.71 0.76 1.28
C ASN A 103 -13.96 -0.21 0.11
N VAL A 104 -12.88 -0.58 -0.59
CA VAL A 104 -12.96 -1.52 -1.72
C VAL A 104 -13.54 -2.89 -1.34
N LEU A 105 -13.46 -3.25 -0.06
CA LEU A 105 -14.03 -4.50 0.45
C LEU A 105 -15.54 -4.42 0.70
N GLU A 106 -16.15 -3.24 0.69
CA GLU A 106 -17.59 -3.04 0.91
C GLU A 106 -18.33 -2.68 -0.37
N GLY A 107 -17.58 -2.43 -1.44
CA GLY A 107 -18.08 -1.91 -2.70
C GLY A 107 -17.86 -0.40 -2.81
N LEU A 108 -17.48 0.04 -3.99
CA LEU A 108 -17.20 1.44 -4.29
C LEU A 108 -18.44 2.13 -4.84
N ALA A 109 -18.66 3.39 -4.46
CA ALA A 109 -19.81 4.20 -4.91
C ALA A 109 -19.67 4.69 -6.36
N PHE A 110 -18.94 3.93 -7.21
CA PHE A 110 -18.76 4.22 -8.61
C PHE A 110 -19.51 3.19 -9.46
N SER A 111 -20.03 3.65 -10.62
CA SER A 111 -20.66 2.79 -11.61
C SER A 111 -19.63 1.83 -12.23
N ASP A 112 -20.12 0.75 -12.83
CA ASP A 112 -19.30 -0.14 -13.65
C ASP A 112 -18.63 0.65 -14.80
N ASN A 113 -17.41 0.28 -15.16
CA ASN A 113 -16.70 0.83 -16.33
C ASN A 113 -16.51 2.36 -16.26
N THR A 114 -16.15 2.89 -15.12
CA THR A 114 -15.95 4.33 -14.89
C THR A 114 -14.53 4.80 -15.20
N PHE A 115 -13.51 4.00 -14.83
CA PHE A 115 -12.12 4.42 -14.84
C PHE A 115 -11.32 3.81 -15.99
N ASP A 116 -10.43 4.60 -16.58
CA ASP A 116 -9.47 4.13 -17.57
C ASP A 116 -8.32 3.38 -16.89
N ILE A 117 -7.94 3.83 -15.68
CA ILE A 117 -6.90 3.23 -14.86
C ILE A 117 -7.40 3.10 -13.43
N VAL A 118 -7.14 1.93 -12.82
CA VAL A 118 -7.25 1.72 -11.37
C VAL A 118 -5.86 1.35 -10.87
N PHE A 119 -5.35 2.12 -9.92
CA PHE A 119 -4.05 1.90 -9.27
C PHE A 119 -4.26 1.51 -7.81
N CYS A 120 -3.41 0.62 -7.29
CA CYS A 120 -3.41 0.23 -5.89
C CYS A 120 -2.01 -0.21 -5.48
N ALA A 121 -1.41 0.47 -4.51
CA ALA A 121 -0.08 0.13 -4.03
C ALA A 121 -0.03 -0.04 -2.52
N HIS A 122 0.83 -0.97 -2.05
CA HIS A 122 1.08 -1.23 -0.63
C HIS A 122 -0.18 -1.54 0.20
N THR A 123 -1.17 -2.18 -0.42
CA THR A 123 -2.49 -2.45 0.19
C THR A 123 -2.74 -3.96 0.35
N PHE A 124 -2.37 -4.77 -0.64
CA PHE A 124 -2.64 -6.21 -0.62
C PHE A 124 -1.82 -6.96 0.42
N GLY A 125 -0.67 -6.43 0.84
CA GLY A 125 0.12 -7.00 1.93
C GLY A 125 -0.60 -7.07 3.28
N TYR A 126 -1.71 -6.33 3.45
CA TYR A 126 -2.56 -6.33 4.66
C TYR A 126 -3.84 -7.15 4.50
N MET A 127 -4.06 -7.73 3.35
CA MET A 127 -5.24 -8.53 3.05
C MET A 127 -4.86 -10.02 3.05
N PRO A 128 -5.21 -10.80 4.10
CA PRO A 128 -4.96 -12.23 4.09
C PRO A 128 -5.70 -12.90 2.92
N PRO A 129 -5.00 -13.74 2.11
CA PRO A 129 -5.65 -14.45 1.02
C PRO A 129 -6.52 -15.61 1.55
N PRO A 130 -7.44 -16.15 0.74
CA PRO A 130 -7.71 -15.74 -0.64
C PRO A 130 -8.83 -14.72 -0.78
N ASP A 131 -9.71 -14.56 0.22
CA ASP A 131 -11.03 -13.94 0.02
C ASP A 131 -10.97 -12.42 -0.07
N MET A 132 -10.24 -11.78 0.83
CA MET A 132 -10.16 -10.32 0.87
C MET A 132 -9.52 -9.72 -0.39
N PRO A 133 -8.31 -10.16 -0.81
CA PRO A 133 -7.69 -9.62 -2.02
C PRO A 133 -8.51 -9.95 -3.28
N LEU A 134 -9.15 -11.12 -3.33
CA LEU A 134 -10.02 -11.49 -4.45
C LEU A 134 -11.25 -10.58 -4.54
N LYS A 135 -11.87 -10.27 -3.40
CA LYS A 135 -13.01 -9.33 -3.34
C LYS A 135 -12.59 -7.94 -3.82
N ALA A 136 -11.46 -7.43 -3.34
CA ALA A 136 -10.90 -6.15 -3.77
C ALA A 136 -10.61 -6.11 -5.27
N LEU A 137 -9.93 -7.12 -5.81
CA LEU A 137 -9.62 -7.21 -7.24
C LEU A 137 -10.86 -7.26 -8.13
N LYS A 138 -11.90 -7.99 -7.71
CA LYS A 138 -13.18 -8.04 -8.44
C LYS A 138 -13.85 -6.68 -8.48
N GLU A 139 -13.85 -5.95 -7.37
CA GLU A 139 -14.44 -4.63 -7.28
C GLU A 139 -13.66 -3.60 -8.13
N MET A 140 -12.32 -3.61 -8.04
CA MET A 140 -11.47 -2.78 -8.91
C MET A 140 -11.71 -3.09 -10.39
N ARG A 141 -11.86 -4.39 -10.74
CA ARG A 141 -12.20 -4.79 -12.11
C ARG A 141 -13.60 -4.33 -12.54
N ARG A 142 -14.57 -4.31 -11.63
CA ARG A 142 -15.94 -3.84 -11.93
C ARG A 142 -15.91 -2.38 -12.39
N VAL A 143 -15.25 -1.51 -11.64
CA VAL A 143 -15.20 -0.06 -11.93
C VAL A 143 -14.27 0.30 -13.09
N LEU A 144 -13.38 -0.62 -13.51
CA LEU A 144 -12.48 -0.44 -14.62
C LEU A 144 -13.22 -0.59 -15.96
N LYS A 145 -12.97 0.29 -16.92
CA LYS A 145 -13.53 0.23 -18.28
C LYS A 145 -12.99 -0.98 -19.06
N PRO A 146 -13.73 -1.53 -20.04
CA PRO A 146 -13.17 -2.46 -21.02
C PRO A 146 -11.92 -1.86 -21.69
N GLY A 147 -10.82 -2.62 -21.71
CA GLY A 147 -9.52 -2.16 -22.19
C GLY A 147 -8.75 -1.25 -21.24
N GLY A 148 -9.33 -0.89 -20.10
CA GLY A 148 -8.64 -0.15 -19.04
C GLY A 148 -7.61 -1.01 -18.29
N ILE A 149 -6.76 -0.39 -17.48
CA ILE A 149 -5.62 -1.01 -16.81
C ILE A 149 -5.82 -1.03 -15.29
N LEU A 150 -5.77 -2.22 -14.68
CA LEU A 150 -5.52 -2.36 -13.25
C LEU A 150 -4.02 -2.51 -13.03
N ALA A 151 -3.43 -1.62 -12.24
CA ALA A 151 -2.04 -1.64 -11.86
C ALA A 151 -1.89 -1.81 -10.34
N THR A 152 -1.07 -2.78 -9.90
CA THR A 152 -0.79 -2.97 -8.47
C THR A 152 0.71 -3.07 -8.20
N ARG A 153 1.13 -2.61 -7.01
CA ARG A 153 2.50 -2.72 -6.53
C ARG A 153 2.51 -3.03 -5.04
N ASP A 154 3.03 -4.20 -4.67
CA ASP A 154 3.08 -4.64 -3.27
C ASP A 154 4.38 -5.40 -2.96
N THR A 155 4.83 -5.31 -1.71
CA THR A 155 6.05 -5.96 -1.25
C THR A 155 5.87 -7.48 -1.18
N VAL A 156 6.70 -8.21 -1.90
CA VAL A 156 6.78 -9.69 -1.88
C VAL A 156 7.73 -10.16 -0.79
N GLU A 157 8.93 -9.59 -0.78
CA GLU A 157 9.99 -9.91 0.16
C GLU A 157 10.65 -8.63 0.66
N GLN A 158 11.16 -8.68 1.88
CA GLN A 158 11.91 -7.58 2.48
C GLN A 158 12.99 -8.11 3.41
N HIS A 159 14.13 -7.44 3.40
CA HIS A 159 15.33 -7.87 4.12
C HIS A 159 16.05 -6.71 4.77
N PHE A 160 16.57 -6.96 5.95
CA PHE A 160 17.41 -6.03 6.70
C PHE A 160 18.85 -6.55 6.73
N TYR A 161 19.79 -5.70 6.41
CA TYR A 161 21.22 -6.01 6.44
C TYR A 161 21.93 -5.08 7.43
N PRO A 162 22.96 -5.59 8.18
CA PRO A 162 23.42 -6.99 8.16
C PRO A 162 22.41 -7.95 8.81
N ARG A 163 22.39 -9.19 8.34
CA ARG A 163 21.50 -10.25 8.84
C ARG A 163 21.67 -10.53 10.33
N SER A 164 22.83 -10.21 10.90
CA SER A 164 23.15 -10.40 12.33
C SER A 164 22.29 -9.58 13.29
N VAL A 165 21.51 -8.60 12.80
CA VAL A 165 20.52 -7.87 13.62
C VAL A 165 19.18 -8.57 13.74
N ASP A 166 18.97 -9.65 12.96
CA ASP A 166 17.82 -10.57 13.00
C ASP A 166 16.43 -9.93 12.75
N LEU A 167 16.38 -8.77 12.10
CA LEU A 167 15.11 -8.08 11.81
C LEU A 167 14.25 -8.83 10.78
N ASP A 168 14.82 -9.70 9.97
CA ASP A 168 14.04 -10.56 9.06
C ASP A 168 13.12 -11.50 9.87
N ARG A 169 13.60 -12.05 11.00
CA ARG A 169 12.77 -12.85 11.90
C ARG A 169 11.86 -11.96 12.75
N LEU A 170 12.46 -10.97 13.41
CA LEU A 170 11.80 -10.16 14.44
C LEU A 170 10.74 -9.22 13.85
N TRP A 171 11.05 -8.51 12.77
CA TRP A 171 10.10 -7.58 12.17
C TRP A 171 9.29 -8.25 11.07
N VAL A 172 9.95 -8.81 10.03
CA VAL A 172 9.27 -9.36 8.85
C VAL A 172 8.47 -10.61 9.23
N GLY A 173 9.07 -11.51 10.02
CA GLY A 173 8.41 -12.72 10.49
C GLY A 173 7.20 -12.43 11.37
N ASN A 174 7.31 -11.51 12.31
CA ASN A 174 6.20 -11.13 13.20
C ASN A 174 5.09 -10.37 12.46
N PHE A 175 5.45 -9.50 11.52
CA PHE A 175 4.46 -8.87 10.64
C PHE A 175 3.65 -9.91 9.86
N ARG A 176 4.33 -10.91 9.26
CA ARG A 176 3.66 -12.02 8.57
C ARG A 176 2.74 -12.81 9.52
N ARG A 177 3.19 -13.16 10.72
CA ARG A 177 2.37 -13.83 11.75
C ARG A 177 1.11 -13.03 12.06
N ALA A 178 1.22 -11.71 12.20
CA ALA A 178 0.09 -10.83 12.51
C ALA A 178 -0.92 -10.77 11.37
N VAL A 179 -0.48 -10.64 10.12
CA VAL A 179 -1.37 -10.59 8.94
C VAL A 179 -2.08 -11.92 8.73
N LEU A 180 -1.37 -13.03 8.87
CA LEU A 180 -1.89 -14.38 8.65
C LEU A 180 -2.53 -15.00 9.90
N LYS A 181 -2.67 -14.23 10.98
CA LYS A 181 -3.27 -14.67 12.26
C LYS A 181 -2.65 -15.99 12.78
N GLY A 182 -1.33 -16.11 12.66
CA GLY A 182 -0.58 -17.28 13.10
C GLY A 182 -0.53 -18.45 12.11
N ASP A 183 -1.20 -18.40 10.97
CA ASP A 183 -1.05 -19.42 9.93
C ASP A 183 0.33 -19.31 9.25
N THR A 184 1.25 -20.19 9.62
CA THR A 184 2.62 -20.19 9.09
C THR A 184 2.74 -20.85 7.72
N LYS A 185 1.70 -21.53 7.24
CA LYS A 185 1.70 -22.25 5.96
C LYS A 185 1.17 -21.41 4.79
N ALA A 186 0.38 -20.39 5.07
CA ALA A 186 -0.16 -19.51 4.05
C ALA A 186 0.90 -18.50 3.57
N ASP A 187 0.84 -18.13 2.30
CA ASP A 187 1.57 -16.99 1.76
C ASP A 187 0.78 -15.70 2.00
N LEU A 188 1.49 -14.56 2.06
CA LEU A 188 0.85 -13.25 1.92
C LEU A 188 0.26 -13.08 0.52
N SER A 189 -0.64 -12.11 0.34
CA SER A 189 -1.26 -11.86 -0.96
C SER A 189 -0.30 -11.48 -2.09
N PRO A 190 0.75 -10.65 -1.87
CA PRO A 190 1.63 -10.22 -2.96
C PRO A 190 2.32 -11.36 -3.73
N PRO A 191 2.86 -12.41 -3.10
CA PRO A 191 3.45 -13.55 -3.82
C PRO A 191 2.46 -14.33 -4.70
N VAL A 192 1.17 -14.32 -4.36
CA VAL A 192 0.14 -15.10 -5.07
C VAL A 192 -0.75 -14.24 -5.98
N MET A 193 -0.38 -12.97 -6.19
CA MET A 193 -1.15 -12.04 -7.03
C MET A 193 -1.50 -12.57 -8.43
N PRO A 194 -0.61 -13.24 -9.18
CA PRO A 194 -0.98 -13.77 -10.49
C PRO A 194 -2.19 -14.71 -10.46
N ALA A 195 -2.24 -15.59 -9.47
CA ALA A 195 -3.38 -16.49 -9.27
C ALA A 195 -4.66 -15.74 -8.86
N LEU A 196 -4.52 -14.70 -8.04
CA LEU A 196 -5.65 -13.86 -7.62
C LEU A 196 -6.21 -13.05 -8.80
N PHE A 197 -5.36 -12.48 -9.66
CA PHE A 197 -5.79 -11.79 -10.88
C PHE A 197 -6.58 -12.71 -11.80
N ARG A 198 -6.09 -13.94 -12.06
CA ARG A 198 -6.83 -14.94 -12.85
C ARG A 198 -8.20 -15.27 -12.23
N ARG A 199 -8.27 -15.48 -10.91
CA ARG A 199 -9.53 -15.74 -10.19
C ARG A 199 -10.47 -14.54 -10.17
N ALA A 200 -9.95 -13.33 -10.30
CA ALA A 200 -10.73 -12.10 -10.42
C ALA A 200 -11.27 -11.89 -11.85
N GLY A 201 -10.87 -12.74 -12.82
CA GLY A 201 -11.36 -12.71 -14.18
C GLY A 201 -10.51 -11.94 -15.17
N PHE A 202 -9.22 -11.69 -14.84
CA PHE A 202 -8.25 -11.19 -15.82
C PHE A 202 -7.68 -12.34 -16.64
N ASP A 203 -7.44 -12.07 -17.92
CA ASP A 203 -6.90 -13.04 -18.87
C ASP A 203 -5.37 -13.12 -18.71
N THR A 204 -4.91 -14.07 -17.89
CA THR A 204 -3.48 -14.29 -17.63
C THR A 204 -2.77 -15.01 -18.76
N ASP A 205 -3.50 -15.74 -19.60
CA ASP A 205 -2.93 -16.59 -20.65
C ASP A 205 -2.87 -15.88 -22.00
N GLY A 206 -3.77 -14.89 -22.23
CA GLY A 206 -3.86 -14.09 -23.46
C GLY A 206 -2.90 -12.90 -23.52
N GLY A 207 -1.90 -12.84 -22.66
CA GLY A 207 -0.91 -11.73 -22.66
C GLY A 207 -1.45 -10.40 -22.13
N LYS A 208 -2.65 -10.40 -21.53
CA LYS A 208 -3.28 -9.22 -20.93
C LYS A 208 -2.91 -9.00 -19.48
N VAL A 209 -2.02 -9.78 -18.91
CA VAL A 209 -1.44 -9.58 -17.60
C VAL A 209 0.07 -9.58 -17.73
N ARG A 210 0.73 -8.55 -17.20
CA ARG A 210 2.18 -8.45 -17.14
C ARG A 210 2.60 -8.42 -15.68
N ILE A 211 3.64 -9.19 -15.37
CA ILE A 211 4.28 -9.24 -14.07
C ILE A 211 5.65 -8.60 -14.22
N GLY A 212 5.87 -7.56 -13.43
CA GLY A 212 7.16 -6.90 -13.30
C GLY A 212 7.66 -6.95 -11.87
N THR A 213 8.87 -6.47 -11.67
CA THR A 213 9.47 -6.32 -10.36
C THR A 213 10.11 -4.96 -10.22
N GLY A 214 9.90 -4.35 -9.05
CA GLY A 214 10.62 -3.16 -8.61
C GLY A 214 11.38 -3.44 -7.32
N SER A 215 12.16 -2.48 -6.88
CA SER A 215 12.83 -2.54 -5.58
C SER A 215 12.62 -1.25 -4.80
N THR A 216 12.63 -1.38 -3.46
CA THR A 216 12.73 -0.24 -2.55
C THR A 216 13.96 -0.44 -1.70
N VAL A 217 14.85 0.56 -1.65
CA VAL A 217 16.10 0.49 -0.89
C VAL A 217 16.21 1.70 0.04
N PHE A 218 16.54 1.44 1.30
CA PHE A 218 16.84 2.48 2.29
C PHE A 218 18.21 2.21 2.91
N SER A 219 19.16 3.13 2.77
CA SER A 219 20.56 2.94 3.20
C SER A 219 21.13 4.10 4.02
N GLY A 220 20.59 5.30 3.93
CA GLY A 220 21.11 6.46 4.66
C GLY A 220 20.86 6.39 6.17
N ALA A 221 21.79 6.90 6.98
CA ALA A 221 21.68 6.92 8.44
C ALA A 221 20.38 7.59 8.93
N ASP A 222 19.98 8.70 8.31
CA ASP A 222 18.74 9.40 8.66
C ASP A 222 17.51 8.55 8.36
N THR A 223 17.50 7.88 7.21
CA THR A 223 16.40 6.98 6.82
C THR A 223 16.31 5.78 7.75
N ARG A 224 17.44 5.20 8.17
CA ARG A 224 17.47 4.09 9.15
C ARG A 224 16.90 4.53 10.49
N ARG A 225 17.35 5.67 11.04
CA ARG A 225 16.84 6.24 12.29
C ARG A 225 15.34 6.53 12.21
N TRP A 226 14.91 7.06 11.09
CA TRP A 226 13.49 7.33 10.85
C TRP A 226 12.64 6.05 10.79
N LEU A 227 13.10 4.98 10.12
CA LEU A 227 12.41 3.68 10.12
C LEU A 227 12.35 3.05 11.53
N SER A 228 13.43 3.17 12.31
CA SER A 228 13.44 2.70 13.70
C SER A 228 12.44 3.47 14.57
N LYS A 229 12.36 4.80 14.44
CA LYS A 229 11.35 5.61 15.15
C LYS A 229 9.91 5.25 14.73
N ARG A 230 9.71 4.93 13.45
CA ARG A 230 8.41 4.42 12.99
C ARG A 230 8.06 3.10 13.68
N ALA A 231 9.01 2.15 13.75
CA ALA A 231 8.80 0.89 14.44
C ALA A 231 8.45 1.10 15.93
N GLU A 232 9.18 2.00 16.60
CA GLU A 232 8.87 2.40 17.98
C GLU A 232 7.45 2.95 18.15
N SER A 233 7.02 3.81 17.23
CA SER A 233 5.66 4.39 17.25
C SER A 233 4.57 3.34 17.03
N GLN A 234 4.82 2.39 16.12
CA GLN A 234 3.84 1.36 15.76
C GLN A 234 3.71 0.24 16.78
N LEU A 235 4.78 -0.02 17.55
CA LEU A 235 4.80 -1.05 18.59
C LEU A 235 4.63 -0.46 20.01
N GLN A 236 3.90 0.66 20.13
CA GLN A 236 3.48 1.23 21.42
C GLN A 236 2.10 0.69 21.83
N PRO A 237 1.85 0.50 23.13
CA PRO A 237 0.53 0.17 23.64
C PRO A 237 -0.54 1.14 23.08
N GLY A 238 -1.61 0.57 22.54
CA GLY A 238 -2.70 1.34 21.91
C GLY A 238 -2.62 1.49 20.39
N ASP A 239 -1.46 1.31 19.77
CA ASP A 239 -1.35 1.30 18.30
C ASP A 239 -2.02 0.05 17.69
N PRO A 240 -2.65 0.14 16.51
CA PRO A 240 -3.25 -1.01 15.84
C PRO A 240 -2.27 -2.15 15.54
N LEU A 241 -1.00 -1.85 15.19
CA LEU A 241 0.00 -2.87 14.89
C LEU A 241 0.38 -3.63 16.16
N TYR A 242 0.65 -2.93 17.25
CA TYR A 242 0.93 -3.53 18.55
C TYR A 242 -0.18 -4.52 18.98
N ARG A 243 -1.44 -4.09 18.92
CA ARG A 243 -2.59 -4.96 19.22
C ARG A 243 -2.65 -6.18 18.31
N SER A 244 -2.44 -6.00 17.00
CA SER A 244 -2.48 -7.11 16.05
C SER A 244 -1.36 -8.13 16.29
N TRP A 245 -0.21 -7.70 16.79
CA TRP A 245 0.88 -8.60 17.16
C TRP A 245 0.51 -9.43 18.37
N LEU A 246 -0.02 -8.82 19.43
CA LEU A 246 -0.50 -9.56 20.61
C LEU A 246 -1.61 -10.54 20.27
N GLU A 247 -2.58 -10.14 19.43
CA GLU A 247 -3.66 -11.01 18.92
C GLU A 247 -3.12 -12.22 18.14
N ALA A 248 -1.98 -12.08 17.47
CA ALA A 248 -1.29 -13.16 16.75
C ALA A 248 -0.38 -14.02 17.65
N GLY A 249 -0.39 -13.78 18.96
CA GLY A 249 0.43 -14.51 19.95
C GLY A 249 1.89 -14.10 19.94
N ILE A 250 2.24 -12.92 19.44
CA ILE A 250 3.58 -12.32 19.61
C ILE A 250 3.63 -11.71 21.00
N THR A 251 4.63 -12.08 21.78
CA THR A 251 4.74 -11.67 23.18
C THR A 251 5.33 -10.27 23.34
N GLU A 252 5.14 -9.67 24.52
CA GLU A 252 5.78 -8.39 24.88
C GLU A 252 7.32 -8.48 24.82
N ASP A 253 7.89 -9.64 25.19
CA ASP A 253 9.33 -9.87 25.09
C ASP A 253 9.81 -9.89 23.64
N GLU A 254 9.06 -10.52 22.72
CA GLU A 254 9.34 -10.48 21.26
C GLU A 254 9.22 -9.06 20.69
N ILE A 255 8.24 -8.28 21.15
CA ILE A 255 8.09 -6.87 20.78
C ILE A 255 9.29 -6.07 21.26
N HIS A 256 9.69 -6.25 22.52
CA HIS A 256 10.84 -5.56 23.11
C HIS A 256 12.14 -5.93 22.36
N GLU A 257 12.36 -7.21 22.08
CA GLU A 257 13.51 -7.71 21.28
C GLU A 257 13.52 -7.04 19.89
N THR A 258 12.36 -6.95 19.24
CA THR A 258 12.23 -6.30 17.93
C THR A 258 12.63 -4.83 17.98
N LEU A 259 12.21 -4.10 18.99
CA LEU A 259 12.54 -2.68 19.16
C LEU A 259 14.04 -2.48 19.44
N LEU A 260 14.65 -3.33 20.26
CA LEU A 260 16.11 -3.31 20.50
C LEU A 260 16.89 -3.58 19.22
N ALA A 261 16.48 -4.60 18.44
CA ALA A 261 17.10 -4.93 17.14
C ALA A 261 16.96 -3.79 16.14
N SER A 262 15.79 -3.13 16.10
CA SER A 262 15.55 -1.98 15.22
C SER A 262 16.45 -0.78 15.53
N ARG A 263 16.62 -0.46 16.82
CA ARG A 263 17.56 0.59 17.27
C ARG A 263 19.00 0.25 16.91
N LYS A 264 19.42 -0.98 17.21
CA LYS A 264 20.76 -1.47 16.86
C LYS A 264 21.01 -1.37 15.36
N TRP A 265 20.04 -1.79 14.54
CA TRP A 265 20.13 -1.68 13.08
C TRP A 265 20.27 -0.23 12.61
N ALA A 266 19.50 0.70 13.18
CA ALA A 266 19.55 2.10 12.82
C ALA A 266 20.94 2.73 13.08
N GLU A 267 21.64 2.31 14.12
CA GLU A 267 22.98 2.79 14.51
C GLU A 267 24.13 1.97 13.89
N THR A 268 23.83 0.86 13.20
CA THR A 268 24.86 0.05 12.55
C THR A 268 25.33 0.76 11.29
N GLU A 269 26.64 1.02 11.21
CA GLU A 269 27.29 1.52 9.99
C GLU A 269 27.08 0.53 8.84
N ASP A 270 26.88 1.05 7.63
CA ASP A 270 26.60 0.26 6.42
C ASP A 270 25.32 -0.61 6.46
N ALA A 271 24.49 -0.45 7.48
CA ALA A 271 23.20 -1.13 7.49
C ALA A 271 22.25 -0.57 6.41
N TRP A 272 21.47 -1.44 5.80
CA TRP A 272 20.50 -1.08 4.77
C TRP A 272 19.31 -2.04 4.75
N TYR A 273 18.25 -1.60 4.10
CA TYR A 273 17.02 -2.35 3.89
C TYR A 273 16.74 -2.46 2.40
N ALA A 274 16.27 -3.62 1.97
CA ALA A 274 15.76 -3.84 0.62
C ALA A 274 14.41 -4.56 0.65
N ALA A 275 13.51 -4.16 -0.26
CA ALA A 275 12.28 -4.87 -0.53
C ALA A 275 12.13 -5.14 -2.03
N LEU A 276 11.73 -6.37 -2.37
CA LEU A 276 11.28 -6.75 -3.70
C LEU A 276 9.79 -6.44 -3.81
N GLN A 277 9.41 -5.77 -4.89
CA GLN A 277 8.03 -5.41 -5.19
C GLN A 277 7.50 -6.27 -6.34
N CYS A 278 6.27 -6.77 -6.23
CA CYS A 278 5.51 -7.34 -7.35
C CYS A 278 4.73 -6.21 -8.02
N GLU A 279 4.98 -5.98 -9.28
CA GLU A 279 4.32 -4.97 -10.10
C GLU A 279 3.45 -5.67 -11.16
N MET A 280 2.14 -5.45 -11.08
CA MET A 280 1.20 -6.08 -12.00
C MET A 280 0.53 -5.03 -12.88
N LEU A 281 0.43 -5.32 -14.17
CA LEU A 281 -0.44 -4.62 -15.11
C LEU A 281 -1.43 -5.62 -15.70
N ALA A 282 -2.72 -5.34 -15.60
CA ALA A 282 -3.76 -6.20 -16.17
C ALA A 282 -4.80 -5.37 -16.93
N TRP A 283 -5.06 -5.75 -18.18
CA TRP A 283 -6.08 -5.14 -19.04
C TRP A 283 -7.41 -5.89 -18.91
N LYS A 284 -8.48 -5.15 -18.64
CA LYS A 284 -9.85 -5.70 -18.60
C LYS A 284 -10.37 -6.08 -19.96
#